data_1f5b18a5705066d46ece8144ea983e7d
#
_entry.id   1f5b18a5705066d46ece8144ea983e7d
#
_cell.length_a   1.000
_cell.length_b   1.000
_cell.length_c   1.000
_cell.angle_alpha   90.00
_cell.angle_beta   90.00
_cell.angle_gamma   90.00
#
_symmetry.space_group_name_H-M   'P 1'
#
loop_
_entity.id
_entity.type
_entity.pdbx_description
1 polymer ?
#
loop_
_entity_poly.entity_id
_entity_poly.type
_entity_poly.pdbx_seq_one_letter_code
_entity_poly.pdbx_strand_id
1 'polypeptide(L)'
;LARALHRFVPAVCAGLGCLLVAAGGVAQVQSRIGGHEGLTHLPALGGWLGDQAGNLTTEQALAGEARLFGTYSSALEAMNGQLQPTGTDYIIHALGDRQRLHYLTTFQQGDFDLVVTPSPKVAQYERWSRNANWWFYRELYRWYAPVANTFNSGGMHLFWQRTGVCNDLGQEFSVEVSPAGQSVTITLTAADPTFNGVADLRIGYAFDLPDDYLLRGGLYGFLLCYPDTETALWAERGREGGDAGFYLPTDRSVYNIPVTVADGTGTVTLQALPADAAAVTVTEAVVEASYTDWEYFFE
;
A
#
# COMPACT_ATOMS: atom_id res chain seq x y z
N LEU A 1 26.69 49.94 44.79
CA LEU A 1 25.82 49.88 43.56
C LEU A 1 26.07 48.60 42.76
N ALA A 2 27.30 48.22 42.41
CA ALA A 2 27.62 47.05 41.57
C ALA A 2 27.13 45.71 42.15
N ARG A 3 27.24 45.51 43.49
CA ARG A 3 26.75 44.31 44.19
C ARG A 3 25.19 44.19 44.21
N ALA A 4 24.49 45.31 44.18
CA ALA A 4 23.03 45.30 44.11
C ALA A 4 22.56 44.95 42.69
N LEU A 5 23.22 45.53 41.64
CA LEU A 5 22.94 45.22 40.26
C LEU A 5 23.11 43.71 39.95
N HIS A 6 24.17 43.08 40.49
CA HIS A 6 24.46 41.65 40.24
C HIS A 6 23.39 40.70 40.79
N ARG A 7 22.62 41.12 41.81
CA ARG A 7 21.49 40.33 42.34
C ARG A 7 20.18 40.50 41.59
N PHE A 8 20.00 41.66 40.95
CA PHE A 8 18.76 41.96 40.21
C PHE A 8 18.78 41.44 38.76
N VAL A 9 19.97 41.39 38.13
CA VAL A 9 20.09 40.90 36.74
C VAL A 9 19.52 39.52 36.52
N PRO A 10 19.81 38.45 37.32
CA PRO A 10 19.24 37.16 37.10
C PRO A 10 17.70 37.12 37.27
N ALA A 11 17.15 37.89 38.21
CA ALA A 11 15.72 37.96 38.45
C ALA A 11 14.99 38.67 37.29
N VAL A 12 15.59 39.73 36.74
CA VAL A 12 15.07 40.44 35.57
C VAL A 12 15.15 39.57 34.32
N CYS A 13 16.27 38.84 34.12
CA CYS A 13 16.41 37.91 33.00
C CYS A 13 15.42 36.73 33.11
N ALA A 14 15.22 36.18 34.30
CA ALA A 14 14.23 35.13 34.52
C ALA A 14 12.80 35.64 34.28
N GLY A 15 12.47 36.84 34.77
CA GLY A 15 11.16 37.46 34.51
C GLY A 15 10.89 37.72 33.04
N LEU A 16 11.87 38.25 32.30
CA LEU A 16 11.79 38.46 30.87
C LEU A 16 11.67 37.12 30.11
N GLY A 17 12.42 36.09 30.51
CA GLY A 17 12.32 34.77 29.95
C GLY A 17 10.93 34.15 30.13
N CYS A 18 10.36 34.25 31.33
CA CYS A 18 8.97 33.80 31.59
C CYS A 18 7.95 34.57 30.78
N LEU A 19 8.12 35.89 30.63
CA LEU A 19 7.21 36.72 29.81
C LEU A 19 7.29 36.35 28.31
N LEU A 20 8.49 36.09 27.79
CA LEU A 20 8.66 35.65 26.39
C LEU A 20 8.05 34.27 26.13
N VAL A 21 8.22 33.31 27.07
CA VAL A 21 7.62 32.01 26.97
C VAL A 21 6.07 32.09 27.04
N ALA A 22 5.55 32.93 27.99
CA ALA A 22 4.11 33.13 28.10
C ALA A 22 3.52 33.84 26.87
N ALA A 23 4.18 34.87 26.36
CA ALA A 23 3.75 35.57 25.14
C ALA A 23 3.84 34.66 23.90
N GLY A 24 4.89 33.88 23.78
CA GLY A 24 5.03 32.88 22.74
C GLY A 24 3.93 31.80 22.81
N GLY A 25 3.65 31.32 24.01
CA GLY A 25 2.55 30.36 24.27
C GLY A 25 1.19 30.93 23.92
N VAL A 26 0.91 32.17 24.33
CA VAL A 26 -0.34 32.87 23.98
C VAL A 26 -0.46 33.08 22.47
N ALA A 27 0.60 33.55 21.81
CA ALA A 27 0.62 33.74 20.37
C ALA A 27 0.41 32.42 19.61
N GLN A 28 0.99 31.34 20.09
CA GLN A 28 0.81 30.01 19.51
C GLN A 28 -0.62 29.48 19.72
N VAL A 29 -1.21 29.70 20.89
CA VAL A 29 -2.61 29.39 21.17
C VAL A 29 -3.53 30.24 20.32
N GLN A 30 -3.28 31.55 20.22
CA GLN A 30 -4.06 32.45 19.38
C GLN A 30 -3.97 32.11 17.90
N SER A 31 -2.79 31.73 17.38
CA SER A 31 -2.65 31.27 16.00
C SER A 31 -3.41 29.97 15.75
N ARG A 32 -3.46 29.07 16.74
CA ARG A 32 -4.27 27.85 16.65
C ARG A 32 -5.77 28.09 16.78
N ILE A 33 -6.19 29.07 17.56
CA ILE A 33 -7.62 29.41 17.75
C ILE A 33 -8.11 30.33 16.63
N GLY A 34 -7.31 31.30 16.19
CA GLY A 34 -7.67 32.26 15.14
C GLY A 34 -7.46 31.76 13.70
N GLY A 35 -6.76 30.64 13.51
CA GLY A 35 -6.50 30.05 12.18
C GLY A 35 -7.52 29.03 11.72
N HIS A 36 -8.74 29.02 12.30
CA HIS A 36 -9.75 28.01 11.98
C HIS A 36 -10.82 28.48 10.97
N GLU A 37 -10.62 29.64 10.36
CA GLU A 37 -11.48 30.09 9.25
C GLU A 37 -11.41 29.05 8.11
N GLY A 38 -12.57 28.53 7.71
CA GLY A 38 -12.71 27.47 6.71
C GLY A 38 -12.39 26.05 7.21
N LEU A 39 -12.11 25.87 8.51
CA LEU A 39 -11.89 24.56 9.09
C LEU A 39 -13.16 24.06 9.81
N THR A 40 -13.38 22.74 9.74
CA THR A 40 -14.45 22.05 10.47
C THR A 40 -13.86 21.33 11.68
N HIS A 41 -14.46 21.56 12.85
CA HIS A 41 -14.09 20.83 14.06
C HIS A 41 -14.64 19.40 14.01
N LEU A 42 -13.78 18.40 14.16
CA LEU A 42 -14.15 16.99 14.27
C LEU A 42 -13.91 16.52 15.71
N PRO A 43 -14.98 16.39 16.53
CA PRO A 43 -14.86 16.03 17.96
C PRO A 43 -14.13 14.68 18.15
N ALA A 44 -14.35 13.71 17.27
CA ALA A 44 -13.71 12.39 17.33
C ALA A 44 -12.18 12.46 17.21
N LEU A 45 -11.64 13.43 16.47
CA LEU A 45 -10.20 13.66 16.34
C LEU A 45 -9.66 14.67 17.36
N GLY A 46 -10.55 15.37 18.09
CA GLY A 46 -10.16 16.46 18.97
C GLY A 46 -9.47 17.62 18.23
N GLY A 47 -9.75 17.80 16.94
CA GLY A 47 -9.03 18.70 16.06
C GLY A 47 -9.89 19.34 14.97
N TRP A 48 -9.25 20.18 14.16
CA TRP A 48 -9.84 20.92 13.07
C TRP A 48 -9.26 20.46 11.75
N LEU A 49 -10.10 20.24 10.75
CA LEU A 49 -9.71 19.86 9.39
C LEU A 49 -10.31 20.84 8.37
N GLY A 50 -9.61 21.00 7.25
CA GLY A 50 -10.06 21.79 6.11
C GLY A 50 -11.09 21.06 5.25
N ASP A 51 -10.97 21.21 3.94
CA ASP A 51 -11.94 20.72 2.94
C ASP A 51 -12.23 19.21 3.02
N GLN A 52 -11.29 18.44 3.57
CA GLN A 52 -11.45 17.00 3.74
C GLN A 52 -12.38 16.57 4.88
N ALA A 53 -12.82 17.51 5.75
CA ALA A 53 -13.64 17.18 6.91
C ALA A 53 -15.00 16.57 6.49
N GLY A 54 -15.63 17.12 5.44
CA GLY A 54 -16.87 16.60 4.89
C GLY A 54 -16.73 15.19 4.31
N ASN A 55 -15.62 14.94 3.67
CA ASN A 55 -15.30 13.64 3.05
C ASN A 55 -15.08 12.58 4.12
N LEU A 56 -14.30 12.87 5.16
CA LEU A 56 -14.11 11.98 6.31
C LEU A 56 -15.42 11.66 7.03
N THR A 57 -16.31 12.63 7.17
CA THR A 57 -17.62 12.40 7.77
C THR A 57 -18.47 11.46 6.90
N THR A 58 -18.40 11.60 5.58
CA THR A 58 -19.07 10.70 4.63
C THR A 58 -18.48 9.28 4.72
N GLU A 59 -17.17 9.16 4.76
CA GLU A 59 -16.48 7.89 4.91
C GLU A 59 -16.77 7.23 6.26
N GLN A 60 -16.86 8.00 7.34
CA GLN A 60 -17.29 7.53 8.65
C GLN A 60 -18.73 7.00 8.62
N ALA A 61 -19.62 7.68 7.90
CA ALA A 61 -21.00 7.23 7.74
C ALA A 61 -21.11 5.94 6.94
N LEU A 62 -20.25 5.75 5.92
CA LEU A 62 -20.14 4.50 5.16
C LEU A 62 -19.59 3.35 6.01
N ALA A 63 -18.59 3.63 6.83
CA ALA A 63 -18.01 2.65 7.74
C ALA A 63 -19.02 2.22 8.84
N GLY A 64 -19.85 3.14 9.31
CA GLY A 64 -20.83 2.86 10.37
C GLY A 64 -20.17 2.28 11.62
N GLU A 65 -20.74 1.20 12.15
CA GLU A 65 -20.23 0.46 13.30
C GLU A 65 -19.40 -0.77 12.91
N ALA A 66 -19.05 -0.90 11.61
CA ALA A 66 -18.30 -2.03 11.10
C ALA A 66 -16.90 -2.14 11.74
N ARG A 67 -16.43 -3.35 11.93
CA ARG A 67 -15.03 -3.60 12.32
C ARG A 67 -14.13 -3.37 11.11
N LEU A 68 -13.25 -2.38 11.22
CA LEU A 68 -12.38 -1.94 10.14
C LEU A 68 -10.99 -2.58 10.22
N PHE A 69 -10.44 -2.87 9.06
CA PHE A 69 -9.02 -3.14 8.87
C PHE A 69 -8.48 -2.19 7.80
N GLY A 70 -7.59 -1.27 8.19
CA GLY A 70 -6.95 -0.35 7.25
C GLY A 70 -5.62 -0.88 6.77
N THR A 71 -5.34 -0.80 5.46
CA THR A 71 -3.98 -1.05 4.95
C THR A 71 -3.07 0.17 5.13
N TYR A 72 -3.68 1.32 5.36
CA TYR A 72 -3.03 2.59 5.67
C TYR A 72 -3.76 3.26 6.83
N SER A 73 -3.06 3.51 7.94
CA SER A 73 -3.63 4.20 9.10
C SER A 73 -4.04 5.61 8.74
N SER A 74 -5.31 5.91 8.93
CA SER A 74 -5.92 7.17 8.52
C SER A 74 -6.74 7.80 9.64
N ALA A 75 -7.16 9.04 9.42
CA ALA A 75 -8.07 9.74 10.31
C ALA A 75 -9.41 9.01 10.46
N LEU A 76 -9.83 8.23 9.45
CA LEU A 76 -11.07 7.44 9.49
C LEU A 76 -11.07 6.42 10.64
N GLU A 77 -9.97 5.69 10.84
CA GLU A 77 -9.84 4.74 11.94
C GLU A 77 -9.95 5.43 13.30
N ALA A 78 -9.29 6.59 13.45
CA ALA A 78 -9.38 7.39 14.66
C ALA A 78 -10.81 7.91 14.90
N MET A 79 -11.53 8.32 13.86
CA MET A 79 -12.92 8.76 13.96
C MET A 79 -13.87 7.64 14.38
N ASN A 80 -13.58 6.40 14.00
CA ASN A 80 -14.36 5.23 14.40
C ASN A 80 -13.88 4.62 15.73
N GLY A 81 -12.88 5.24 16.40
CA GLY A 81 -12.33 4.74 17.64
C GLY A 81 -11.60 3.40 17.49
N GLN A 82 -11.17 3.07 16.28
CA GLN A 82 -10.46 1.84 15.95
C GLN A 82 -9.02 2.19 15.56
N LEU A 83 -8.08 1.39 16.06
CA LEU A 83 -6.67 1.51 15.69
C LEU A 83 -6.28 0.31 14.82
N GLN A 84 -5.34 0.53 13.93
CA GLN A 84 -4.77 -0.53 13.11
C GLN A 84 -4.22 -1.66 14.00
N PRO A 85 -4.80 -2.87 13.95
CA PRO A 85 -4.55 -3.91 14.96
C PRO A 85 -3.17 -4.56 14.86
N THR A 86 -2.47 -4.38 13.74
CA THR A 86 -1.12 -4.94 13.53
C THR A 86 -0.01 -4.05 14.08
N GLY A 87 -0.33 -2.81 14.44
CA GLY A 87 0.65 -1.80 14.82
C GLY A 87 1.52 -1.29 13.67
N THR A 88 1.15 -1.64 12.42
CA THR A 88 1.81 -1.19 11.19
C THR A 88 0.96 -0.11 10.55
N ASP A 89 1.50 1.09 10.40
CA ASP A 89 0.77 2.26 9.91
C ASP A 89 0.42 2.18 8.41
N TYR A 90 1.27 1.52 7.62
CA TYR A 90 1.03 1.24 6.22
C TYR A 90 1.57 -0.13 5.84
N ILE A 91 0.84 -0.90 5.04
CA ILE A 91 1.20 -2.28 4.66
C ILE A 91 2.60 -2.41 4.06
N ILE A 92 3.10 -1.39 3.36
CA ILE A 92 4.46 -1.39 2.82
C ILE A 92 5.55 -1.41 3.89
N HIS A 93 5.21 -1.07 5.15
CA HIS A 93 6.09 -1.15 6.30
C HIS A 93 6.07 -2.51 6.98
N ALA A 94 5.25 -3.45 6.51
CA ALA A 94 5.29 -4.85 6.96
C ALA A 94 6.49 -5.57 6.34
N LEU A 95 7.69 -5.21 6.81
CA LEU A 95 8.95 -5.69 6.27
C LEU A 95 9.39 -7.02 6.91
N GLY A 96 9.83 -7.93 6.04
CA GLY A 96 10.30 -9.26 6.46
C GLY A 96 9.19 -10.22 6.87
N ASP A 97 9.51 -11.52 6.87
CA ASP A 97 8.52 -12.60 7.01
C ASP A 97 7.76 -12.56 8.33
N ARG A 98 8.44 -12.25 9.41
CA ARG A 98 7.80 -12.19 10.74
C ARG A 98 6.70 -11.14 10.79
N GLN A 99 6.97 -9.95 10.25
CA GLN A 99 6.01 -8.85 10.26
C GLN A 99 4.86 -9.12 9.29
N ARG A 100 5.15 -9.64 8.10
CA ARG A 100 4.14 -10.05 7.12
C ARG A 100 3.23 -11.16 7.66
N LEU A 101 3.81 -12.17 8.30
CA LEU A 101 3.03 -13.25 8.91
C LEU A 101 2.14 -12.72 10.05
N HIS A 102 2.66 -11.83 10.90
CA HIS A 102 1.87 -11.19 11.95
C HIS A 102 0.71 -10.39 11.35
N TYR A 103 0.98 -9.57 10.34
CA TYR A 103 -0.02 -8.75 9.66
C TYR A 103 -1.14 -9.62 9.06
N LEU A 104 -0.76 -10.64 8.30
CA LEU A 104 -1.70 -11.56 7.65
C LEU A 104 -2.52 -12.37 8.66
N THR A 105 -1.86 -12.91 9.69
CA THR A 105 -2.54 -13.67 10.74
C THR A 105 -3.54 -12.80 11.51
N THR A 106 -3.17 -11.57 11.83
CA THR A 106 -4.07 -10.60 12.49
C THR A 106 -5.28 -10.31 11.61
N PHE A 107 -5.07 -10.11 10.31
CA PHE A 107 -6.15 -9.91 9.35
C PHE A 107 -7.09 -11.13 9.28
N GLN A 108 -6.55 -12.32 9.08
CA GLN A 108 -7.34 -13.55 8.93
C GLN A 108 -8.13 -13.92 10.19
N GLN A 109 -7.60 -13.63 11.38
CA GLN A 109 -8.24 -13.94 12.67
C GLN A 109 -9.17 -12.83 13.17
N GLY A 110 -9.09 -11.65 12.59
CA GLY A 110 -9.70 -10.44 13.15
C GLY A 110 -11.17 -10.27 12.84
N ASP A 111 -11.80 -11.12 12.06
CA ASP A 111 -13.23 -11.06 11.71
C ASP A 111 -13.72 -9.65 11.33
N PHE A 112 -13.01 -9.00 10.42
CA PHE A 112 -13.31 -7.64 9.99
C PHE A 112 -14.47 -7.64 8.97
N ASP A 113 -15.39 -6.69 9.14
CA ASP A 113 -16.53 -6.52 8.23
C ASP A 113 -16.12 -5.76 6.97
N LEU A 114 -15.27 -4.74 7.15
CA LEU A 114 -14.76 -3.89 6.10
C LEU A 114 -13.23 -3.81 6.13
N VAL A 115 -12.65 -3.81 4.95
CA VAL A 115 -11.26 -3.42 4.72
C VAL A 115 -11.24 -2.07 4.01
N VAL A 116 -10.31 -1.22 4.39
CA VAL A 116 -10.15 0.12 3.81
C VAL A 116 -8.73 0.23 3.26
N THR A 117 -8.64 0.51 1.97
CA THR A 117 -7.37 0.77 1.28
C THR A 117 -7.36 2.20 0.75
N PRO A 118 -6.20 2.83 0.53
CA PRO A 118 -6.15 4.06 -0.25
C PRO A 118 -6.77 3.86 -1.63
N SER A 119 -7.47 4.87 -2.13
CA SER A 119 -7.90 4.86 -3.54
C SER A 119 -6.68 5.09 -4.45
N PRO A 120 -6.49 4.29 -5.50
CA PRO A 120 -5.40 4.49 -6.46
C PRO A 120 -5.42 5.86 -7.15
N LYS A 121 -6.57 6.53 -7.18
CA LYS A 121 -6.69 7.90 -7.69
C LYS A 121 -6.05 8.94 -6.78
N VAL A 122 -5.95 8.66 -5.48
CA VAL A 122 -5.30 9.53 -4.49
C VAL A 122 -3.85 9.11 -4.30
N ALA A 123 -3.63 7.83 -4.10
CA ALA A 123 -2.31 7.24 -3.94
C ALA A 123 -1.90 6.55 -5.24
N GLN A 124 -1.26 7.28 -6.14
CA GLN A 124 -0.84 6.77 -7.45
C GLN A 124 0.02 5.51 -7.36
N TYR A 125 0.74 5.34 -6.24
CA TYR A 125 1.55 4.15 -5.96
C TYR A 125 0.73 2.98 -5.37
N GLU A 126 -0.59 3.07 -5.24
CA GLU A 126 -1.39 1.98 -4.64
C GLU A 126 -1.39 0.71 -5.50
N ARG A 127 -1.30 0.84 -6.84
CA ARG A 127 -1.12 -0.31 -7.73
C ARG A 127 0.17 -1.06 -7.43
N TRP A 128 1.27 -0.33 -7.24
CA TRP A 128 2.54 -0.91 -6.81
C TRP A 128 2.41 -1.52 -5.41
N SER A 129 1.78 -0.81 -4.46
CA SER A 129 1.54 -1.31 -3.10
C SER A 129 0.78 -2.63 -3.11
N ARG A 130 -0.29 -2.74 -3.91
CA ARG A 130 -1.04 -3.99 -4.12
C ARG A 130 -0.15 -5.10 -4.64
N ASN A 131 0.58 -4.84 -5.71
CA ASN A 131 1.41 -5.86 -6.36
C ASN A 131 2.57 -6.32 -5.45
N ALA A 132 3.25 -5.38 -4.79
CA ALA A 132 4.34 -5.66 -3.86
C ALA A 132 3.89 -6.40 -2.60
N ASN A 133 2.63 -6.24 -2.21
CA ASN A 133 2.04 -6.88 -1.04
C ASN A 133 0.96 -7.91 -1.42
N TRP A 134 1.11 -8.57 -2.58
CA TRP A 134 0.15 -9.56 -3.04
C TRP A 134 -0.09 -10.69 -2.03
N TRP A 135 0.88 -11.01 -1.19
CA TRP A 135 0.74 -11.93 -0.05
C TRP A 135 -0.45 -11.60 0.87
N PHE A 136 -0.86 -10.33 0.97
CA PHE A 136 -2.05 -9.86 1.68
C PHE A 136 -3.22 -9.67 0.73
N TYR A 137 -3.02 -8.99 -0.41
CA TYR A 137 -4.12 -8.65 -1.32
C TYR A 137 -4.78 -9.89 -1.92
N ARG A 138 -4.07 -11.01 -2.08
CA ARG A 138 -4.68 -12.29 -2.49
C ARG A 138 -5.75 -12.77 -1.51
N GLU A 139 -5.55 -12.58 -0.19
CA GLU A 139 -6.57 -12.91 0.83
C GLU A 139 -7.69 -11.87 0.82
N LEU A 140 -7.40 -10.60 0.58
CA LEU A 140 -8.42 -9.57 0.41
C LEU A 140 -9.33 -9.90 -0.79
N TYR A 141 -8.76 -10.18 -1.96
CA TYR A 141 -9.53 -10.58 -3.14
C TYR A 141 -10.34 -11.86 -2.92
N ARG A 142 -9.80 -12.78 -2.15
CA ARG A 142 -10.44 -14.08 -1.86
C ARG A 142 -11.72 -13.94 -1.05
N TRP A 143 -11.78 -12.99 -0.11
CA TRP A 143 -12.84 -12.93 0.89
C TRP A 143 -13.62 -11.63 0.91
N TYR A 144 -13.19 -10.63 0.16
CA TYR A 144 -13.79 -9.30 0.12
C TYR A 144 -14.00 -8.84 -1.31
N ALA A 145 -15.01 -7.97 -1.50
CA ALA A 145 -15.26 -7.29 -2.76
C ALA A 145 -15.37 -5.77 -2.51
N PRO A 146 -14.90 -4.92 -3.43
CA PRO A 146 -15.05 -3.49 -3.29
C PRO A 146 -16.52 -3.09 -3.40
N VAL A 147 -16.95 -2.19 -2.53
CA VAL A 147 -18.35 -1.72 -2.44
C VAL A 147 -18.47 -0.22 -2.60
N ALA A 148 -17.42 0.54 -2.33
CA ALA A 148 -17.41 1.99 -2.50
C ALA A 148 -16.00 2.50 -2.76
N ASN A 149 -15.89 3.45 -3.70
CA ASN A 149 -14.72 4.28 -3.90
C ASN A 149 -15.13 5.74 -3.64
N THR A 150 -14.57 6.36 -2.61
CA THR A 150 -14.97 7.69 -2.17
C THR A 150 -14.26 8.81 -2.93
N PHE A 151 -13.33 8.50 -3.82
CA PHE A 151 -12.56 9.50 -4.58
C PHE A 151 -13.46 10.50 -5.33
N ASN A 152 -14.47 10.03 -6.03
CA ASN A 152 -15.38 10.88 -6.80
C ASN A 152 -16.23 11.82 -5.93
N SER A 153 -16.36 11.54 -4.64
CA SER A 153 -16.98 12.41 -3.64
C SER A 153 -15.96 13.17 -2.78
N GLY A 154 -14.67 13.16 -3.21
CA GLY A 154 -13.58 13.84 -2.56
C GLY A 154 -12.95 13.07 -1.39
N GLY A 155 -13.33 11.82 -1.17
CA GLY A 155 -12.73 10.93 -0.18
C GLY A 155 -11.40 10.35 -0.66
N MET A 156 -10.76 9.56 0.20
CA MET A 156 -9.42 9.03 -0.04
C MET A 156 -9.39 7.50 -0.14
N HIS A 157 -10.50 6.82 0.12
CA HIS A 157 -10.49 5.40 0.40
C HIS A 157 -11.36 4.58 -0.56
N LEU A 158 -10.92 3.34 -0.72
CA LEU A 158 -11.66 2.24 -1.33
C LEU A 158 -12.10 1.30 -0.21
N PHE A 159 -13.39 1.03 -0.13
CA PHE A 159 -14.00 0.16 0.87
C PHE A 159 -14.26 -1.21 0.28
N TRP A 160 -13.84 -2.23 0.99
CA TRP A 160 -14.03 -3.64 0.65
C TRP A 160 -14.89 -4.30 1.72
N GLN A 161 -15.97 -4.91 1.33
CA GLN A 161 -16.86 -5.63 2.23
C GLN A 161 -16.60 -7.13 2.16
N ARG A 162 -16.67 -7.81 3.30
CA ARG A 162 -16.55 -9.26 3.38
C ARG A 162 -17.72 -9.92 2.65
N THR A 163 -17.42 -10.83 1.74
CA THR A 163 -18.42 -11.52 0.91
C THR A 163 -19.07 -12.72 1.61
N GLY A 164 -18.40 -13.28 2.63
CA GLY A 164 -18.85 -14.50 3.31
C GLY A 164 -18.66 -15.78 2.50
N VAL A 165 -18.26 -15.68 1.24
CA VAL A 165 -17.95 -16.80 0.34
C VAL A 165 -16.59 -16.55 -0.31
N CYS A 166 -15.95 -17.64 -0.75
CA CYS A 166 -14.70 -17.52 -1.50
C CYS A 166 -14.98 -16.96 -2.90
N ASN A 167 -14.27 -15.90 -3.27
CA ASN A 167 -14.41 -15.22 -4.56
C ASN A 167 -13.54 -15.84 -5.67
N ASP A 168 -12.89 -16.98 -5.43
CA ASP A 168 -12.15 -17.67 -6.47
C ASP A 168 -13.11 -18.13 -7.57
N LEU A 169 -12.85 -17.72 -8.79
CA LEU A 169 -13.66 -18.02 -9.97
C LEU A 169 -13.36 -19.40 -10.54
N GLY A 170 -12.29 -20.06 -10.07
CA GLY A 170 -11.92 -21.42 -10.49
C GLY A 170 -11.57 -21.52 -11.98
N GLN A 171 -11.12 -20.42 -12.61
CA GLN A 171 -10.74 -20.43 -14.01
C GLN A 171 -9.49 -21.29 -14.23
N GLU A 172 -9.55 -22.20 -15.20
CA GLU A 172 -8.40 -23.00 -15.61
C GLU A 172 -7.49 -22.22 -16.57
N PHE A 173 -6.18 -22.42 -16.42
CA PHE A 173 -5.17 -21.77 -17.24
C PHE A 173 -4.12 -22.75 -17.76
N SER A 174 -3.69 -22.57 -19.00
CA SER A 174 -2.39 -23.03 -19.45
C SER A 174 -1.33 -21.98 -19.18
N VAL A 175 -0.14 -22.41 -18.78
CA VAL A 175 0.98 -21.54 -18.41
C VAL A 175 2.17 -21.89 -19.30
N GLU A 176 2.68 -20.90 -20.04
CA GLU A 176 3.89 -21.02 -20.85
C GLU A 176 5.00 -20.15 -20.24
N VAL A 177 6.20 -20.71 -20.11
CA VAL A 177 7.39 -20.04 -19.60
C VAL A 177 8.42 -19.92 -20.71
N SER A 178 8.73 -18.71 -21.13
CA SER A 178 9.60 -18.41 -22.25
C SER A 178 10.83 -17.61 -21.79
N PRO A 179 12.02 -18.24 -21.65
CA PRO A 179 13.26 -17.53 -21.35
C PRO A 179 13.67 -16.59 -22.48
N ALA A 180 14.12 -15.38 -22.14
CA ALA A 180 14.59 -14.37 -23.09
C ALA A 180 15.86 -13.67 -22.54
N GLY A 181 17.02 -14.27 -22.78
CA GLY A 181 18.28 -13.77 -22.22
C GLY A 181 18.31 -13.87 -20.69
N GLN A 182 18.38 -12.73 -20.00
CA GLN A 182 18.35 -12.66 -18.54
C GLN A 182 16.93 -12.49 -17.96
N SER A 183 15.94 -12.31 -18.80
CA SER A 183 14.53 -12.20 -18.42
C SER A 183 13.77 -13.49 -18.72
N VAL A 184 12.59 -13.62 -18.11
CA VAL A 184 11.66 -14.71 -18.37
C VAL A 184 10.27 -14.12 -18.52
N THR A 185 9.60 -14.46 -19.62
CA THR A 185 8.18 -14.12 -19.81
C THR A 185 7.32 -15.33 -19.49
N ILE A 186 6.29 -15.12 -18.67
CA ILE A 186 5.27 -16.11 -18.35
C ILE A 186 3.97 -15.65 -19.02
N THR A 187 3.40 -16.50 -19.86
CA THR A 187 2.12 -16.25 -20.52
C THR A 187 1.07 -17.18 -19.94
N LEU A 188 -0.06 -16.60 -19.53
CA LEU A 188 -1.25 -17.30 -19.05
C LEU A 188 -2.29 -17.27 -20.15
N THR A 189 -2.89 -18.42 -20.46
CA THR A 189 -4.05 -18.50 -21.36
C THR A 189 -5.19 -19.19 -20.63
N ALA A 190 -6.27 -18.47 -20.39
CA ALA A 190 -7.47 -18.99 -19.76
C ALA A 190 -8.20 -19.97 -20.69
N ALA A 191 -8.85 -20.97 -20.10
CA ALA A 191 -9.72 -21.87 -20.88
C ALA A 191 -10.93 -21.14 -21.48
N ASP A 192 -11.44 -20.10 -20.77
CA ASP A 192 -12.41 -19.16 -21.32
C ASP A 192 -11.67 -17.98 -21.99
N PRO A 193 -11.72 -17.87 -23.34
CA PRO A 193 -11.03 -16.79 -24.04
C PRO A 193 -11.63 -15.39 -23.84
N THR A 194 -12.77 -15.29 -23.15
CA THR A 194 -13.42 -14.03 -22.79
C THR A 194 -13.15 -13.62 -21.33
N PHE A 195 -12.37 -14.43 -20.61
CA PHE A 195 -12.09 -14.16 -19.22
C PHE A 195 -11.29 -12.84 -19.05
N ASN A 196 -11.81 -11.98 -18.18
CA ASN A 196 -11.15 -10.77 -17.73
C ASN A 196 -11.06 -10.81 -16.20
N GLY A 197 -9.84 -10.73 -15.65
CA GLY A 197 -9.64 -10.89 -14.22
C GLY A 197 -8.20 -10.79 -13.78
N VAL A 198 -7.96 -11.22 -12.56
CA VAL A 198 -6.61 -11.32 -11.96
C VAL A 198 -6.33 -12.77 -11.62
N ALA A 199 -5.25 -13.31 -12.15
CA ALA A 199 -4.75 -14.63 -11.80
C ALA A 199 -3.73 -14.52 -10.65
N ASP A 200 -3.87 -15.36 -9.63
CA ASP A 200 -2.90 -15.55 -8.55
C ASP A 200 -1.87 -16.59 -9.01
N LEU A 201 -0.79 -16.11 -9.59
CA LEU A 201 0.26 -16.95 -10.15
C LEU A 201 1.31 -17.27 -9.08
N ARG A 202 1.42 -18.55 -8.71
CA ARG A 202 2.51 -19.07 -7.89
C ARG A 202 3.67 -19.43 -8.81
N ILE A 203 4.85 -18.88 -8.53
CA ILE A 203 6.08 -19.17 -9.24
C ILE A 203 7.14 -19.77 -8.33
N GLY A 204 7.82 -20.82 -8.81
CA GLY A 204 9.10 -21.29 -8.30
C GLY A 204 10.20 -20.65 -9.14
N TYR A 205 11.21 -20.10 -8.49
CA TYR A 205 12.27 -19.35 -9.20
C TYR A 205 13.63 -19.44 -8.52
N ALA A 206 14.65 -19.15 -9.28
CA ALA A 206 16.03 -18.98 -8.80
C ALA A 206 16.66 -17.77 -9.48
N PHE A 207 17.63 -17.18 -8.80
CA PHE A 207 18.43 -16.08 -9.30
C PHE A 207 19.88 -16.49 -9.41
N ASP A 208 20.52 -16.09 -10.50
CA ASP A 208 21.96 -16.07 -10.63
C ASP A 208 22.45 -14.65 -10.28
N LEU A 209 22.69 -14.43 -8.99
CA LEU A 209 23.11 -13.13 -8.46
C LEU A 209 24.64 -13.07 -8.45
N PRO A 210 25.26 -12.04 -9.05
CA PRO A 210 26.70 -11.83 -8.90
C PRO A 210 27.03 -11.45 -7.44
N ASP A 211 28.22 -11.83 -6.98
CA ASP A 211 28.68 -11.58 -5.60
C ASP A 211 28.63 -10.10 -5.19
N ASP A 212 28.73 -9.21 -6.16
CA ASP A 212 28.70 -7.76 -5.97
C ASP A 212 27.32 -7.12 -6.25
N TYR A 213 26.28 -7.93 -6.37
CA TYR A 213 24.90 -7.46 -6.72
C TYR A 213 24.44 -6.28 -5.85
N LEU A 214 24.60 -6.38 -4.54
CA LEU A 214 24.21 -5.30 -3.62
C LEU A 214 25.07 -4.04 -3.82
N LEU A 215 26.33 -4.18 -4.20
CA LEU A 215 27.23 -3.05 -4.46
C LEU A 215 26.93 -2.37 -5.80
N ARG A 216 26.33 -3.07 -6.75
CA ARG A 216 25.86 -2.50 -8.03
C ARG A 216 24.54 -1.76 -7.95
N GLY A 217 24.00 -1.56 -6.75
CA GLY A 217 22.72 -0.88 -6.55
C GLY A 217 21.52 -1.80 -6.61
N GLY A 218 21.73 -3.12 -6.48
CA GLY A 218 20.63 -4.07 -6.28
C GLY A 218 19.76 -3.68 -5.10
N LEU A 219 18.45 -3.68 -5.28
CA LEU A 219 17.48 -3.25 -4.29
C LEU A 219 17.37 -4.28 -3.17
N TYR A 220 18.10 -4.07 -2.06
CA TYR A 220 17.88 -4.67 -0.72
C TYR A 220 17.33 -6.11 -0.68
N GLY A 221 17.89 -7.03 -1.47
CA GLY A 221 17.45 -8.42 -1.50
C GLY A 221 16.13 -8.66 -2.26
N PHE A 222 15.71 -7.73 -3.13
CA PHE A 222 14.57 -7.90 -4.03
C PHE A 222 14.96 -7.66 -5.47
N LEU A 223 14.34 -8.39 -6.38
CA LEU A 223 14.30 -8.05 -7.79
C LEU A 223 12.99 -7.39 -8.13
N LEU A 224 13.07 -6.31 -8.87
CA LEU A 224 11.90 -5.64 -9.39
C LEU A 224 11.47 -6.32 -10.69
N CYS A 225 10.22 -6.74 -10.74
CA CYS A 225 9.60 -7.41 -11.87
C CYS A 225 8.47 -6.57 -12.42
N TYR A 226 8.26 -6.65 -13.72
CA TYR A 226 7.24 -5.87 -14.41
C TYR A 226 6.33 -6.76 -15.23
N PRO A 227 5.07 -6.35 -15.49
CA PRO A 227 4.13 -7.13 -16.28
C PRO A 227 4.60 -7.32 -17.73
N ASP A 228 5.45 -6.44 -18.23
CA ASP A 228 6.00 -6.49 -19.59
C ASP A 228 7.33 -5.73 -19.68
N THR A 229 8.05 -5.98 -20.79
CA THR A 229 9.35 -5.35 -21.06
C THR A 229 9.24 -3.83 -21.27
N GLU A 230 8.14 -3.34 -21.84
CA GLU A 230 7.95 -1.91 -22.08
C GLU A 230 7.81 -1.18 -20.74
N THR A 231 6.99 -1.69 -19.84
CA THR A 231 6.84 -1.16 -18.47
C THR A 231 8.17 -1.15 -17.71
N ALA A 232 8.98 -2.21 -17.84
CA ALA A 232 10.33 -2.27 -17.25
C ALA A 232 11.24 -1.16 -17.78
N LEU A 233 11.26 -0.94 -19.10
CA LEU A 233 12.05 0.11 -19.73
C LEU A 233 11.57 1.52 -19.35
N TRP A 234 10.29 1.69 -19.10
CA TRP A 234 9.73 2.96 -18.65
C TRP A 234 10.15 3.27 -17.22
N ALA A 235 10.13 2.29 -16.36
CA ALA A 235 10.58 2.42 -14.98
C ALA A 235 12.07 2.78 -14.89
N GLU A 236 12.93 2.12 -15.67
CA GLU A 236 14.36 2.48 -15.78
C GLU A 236 14.59 3.94 -16.17
N ARG A 237 13.67 4.51 -16.97
CA ARG A 237 13.72 5.91 -17.41
C ARG A 237 13.04 6.88 -16.47
N GLY A 238 12.53 6.43 -15.33
CA GLY A 238 11.79 7.26 -14.35
C GLY A 238 10.48 7.83 -14.91
N ARG A 239 9.83 7.14 -15.85
CA ARG A 239 8.54 7.53 -16.43
C ARG A 239 7.39 6.84 -15.72
N GLU A 240 6.18 7.40 -15.89
CA GLU A 240 4.93 6.79 -15.42
C GLU A 240 4.80 5.35 -15.96
N GLY A 241 4.32 4.43 -15.13
CA GLY A 241 4.20 3.01 -15.47
C GLY A 241 5.03 2.09 -14.58
N GLY A 242 6.00 2.61 -13.82
CA GLY A 242 6.74 1.84 -12.80
C GLY A 242 5.86 1.31 -11.67
N ASP A 243 4.65 1.86 -11.53
CA ASP A 243 3.67 1.47 -10.51
C ASP A 243 3.07 0.07 -10.73
N ALA A 244 3.23 -0.51 -11.92
CA ALA A 244 2.80 -1.87 -12.22
C ALA A 244 3.84 -2.92 -11.78
N GLY A 245 5.04 -2.51 -11.39
CA GLY A 245 6.08 -3.39 -10.93
C GLY A 245 5.78 -4.08 -9.59
N PHE A 246 6.43 -5.18 -9.33
CA PHE A 246 6.40 -5.87 -8.04
C PHE A 246 7.78 -6.43 -7.72
N TYR A 247 7.99 -6.76 -6.44
CA TYR A 247 9.28 -7.26 -5.97
C TYR A 247 9.24 -8.77 -5.80
N LEU A 248 10.21 -9.47 -6.40
CA LEU A 248 10.50 -10.86 -6.04
C LEU A 248 11.61 -10.89 -4.98
N PRO A 249 11.34 -11.49 -3.80
CA PRO A 249 12.35 -11.69 -2.79
C PRO A 249 13.49 -12.58 -3.31
N THR A 250 14.75 -12.20 -3.02
CA THR A 250 15.93 -12.99 -3.40
C THR A 250 16.30 -14.07 -2.38
N ASP A 251 15.68 -14.04 -1.21
CA ASP A 251 15.91 -14.94 -0.09
C ASP A 251 14.95 -16.16 -0.06
N ARG A 252 14.13 -16.32 -1.09
CA ARG A 252 13.19 -17.43 -1.24
C ARG A 252 13.11 -17.92 -2.68
N SER A 253 12.54 -19.10 -2.85
CA SER A 253 12.45 -19.78 -4.14
C SER A 253 11.00 -19.94 -4.64
N VAL A 254 10.01 -19.48 -3.88
CA VAL A 254 8.59 -19.55 -4.25
C VAL A 254 7.90 -18.27 -3.82
N TYR A 255 7.08 -17.71 -4.72
CA TYR A 255 6.30 -16.51 -4.43
C TYR A 255 5.02 -16.47 -5.27
N ASN A 256 4.02 -15.75 -4.78
CA ASN A 256 2.77 -15.51 -5.52
C ASN A 256 2.75 -14.07 -6.03
N ILE A 257 2.34 -13.89 -7.26
CA ILE A 257 2.24 -12.60 -7.94
C ILE A 257 0.87 -12.46 -8.62
N PRO A 258 0.30 -11.24 -8.69
CA PRO A 258 -0.90 -11.00 -9.48
C PRO A 258 -0.54 -10.85 -10.96
N VAL A 259 -1.33 -11.47 -11.82
CA VAL A 259 -1.26 -11.27 -13.27
C VAL A 259 -2.63 -10.85 -13.78
N THR A 260 -2.72 -9.66 -14.34
CA THR A 260 -3.94 -9.21 -15.00
C THR A 260 -4.14 -9.99 -16.29
N VAL A 261 -5.33 -10.51 -16.49
CA VAL A 261 -5.75 -11.27 -17.68
C VAL A 261 -6.84 -10.47 -18.38
N ALA A 262 -6.64 -10.20 -19.65
CA ALA A 262 -7.59 -9.54 -20.52
C ALA A 262 -7.84 -10.40 -21.75
N ASP A 263 -9.11 -10.57 -22.11
CA ASP A 263 -9.52 -11.43 -23.25
C ASP A 263 -8.84 -12.80 -23.21
N GLY A 264 -8.87 -13.43 -22.03
CA GLY A 264 -8.33 -14.76 -21.79
C GLY A 264 -6.80 -14.85 -21.74
N THR A 265 -6.07 -13.75 -21.90
CA THR A 265 -4.59 -13.79 -21.93
C THR A 265 -3.99 -12.83 -20.93
N GLY A 266 -2.99 -13.28 -20.17
CA GLY A 266 -2.17 -12.46 -19.28
C GLY A 266 -0.70 -12.74 -19.45
N THR A 267 0.15 -11.73 -19.31
CA THR A 267 1.60 -11.88 -19.40
C THR A 267 2.30 -11.18 -18.24
N VAL A 268 3.42 -11.74 -17.83
CA VAL A 268 4.33 -11.10 -16.89
C VAL A 268 5.77 -11.38 -17.29
N THR A 269 6.62 -10.35 -17.26
CA THR A 269 8.05 -10.48 -17.50
C THR A 269 8.81 -10.28 -16.20
N LEU A 270 9.59 -11.30 -15.83
CA LEU A 270 10.49 -11.27 -14.69
C LEU A 270 11.85 -10.80 -15.19
N GLN A 271 12.28 -9.65 -14.74
CA GLN A 271 13.54 -9.02 -15.14
C GLN A 271 14.18 -8.32 -13.94
N ALA A 272 15.48 -8.54 -13.74
CA ALA A 272 16.22 -7.77 -12.76
C ALA A 272 16.35 -6.30 -13.16
N LEU A 273 16.50 -5.41 -12.18
CA LEU A 273 16.90 -4.03 -12.39
C LEU A 273 18.17 -3.70 -11.60
N PRO A 274 19.21 -3.22 -12.28
CA PRO A 274 19.33 -3.08 -13.75
C PRO A 274 19.20 -4.41 -14.48
N ALA A 275 18.81 -4.41 -15.75
CA ALA A 275 18.48 -5.59 -16.53
C ALA A 275 19.62 -6.63 -16.65
N ASP A 276 20.85 -6.19 -16.49
CA ASP A 276 22.08 -7.01 -16.53
C ASP A 276 22.57 -7.44 -15.13
N ALA A 277 21.84 -7.06 -14.06
CA ALA A 277 22.29 -7.33 -12.69
C ALA A 277 22.18 -8.79 -12.29
N ALA A 278 21.18 -9.52 -12.81
CA ALA A 278 20.98 -10.94 -12.50
C ALA A 278 20.15 -11.64 -13.57
N ALA A 279 20.37 -12.94 -13.74
CA ALA A 279 19.50 -13.79 -14.52
C ALA A 279 18.42 -14.42 -13.62
N VAL A 280 17.21 -14.54 -14.16
CA VAL A 280 16.07 -15.18 -13.49
C VAL A 280 15.78 -16.52 -14.18
N THR A 281 15.60 -17.56 -13.41
CA THR A 281 15.12 -18.86 -13.89
C THR A 281 13.82 -19.21 -13.19
N VAL A 282 12.79 -19.56 -13.95
CA VAL A 282 11.51 -20.06 -13.41
C VAL A 282 11.55 -21.59 -13.44
N THR A 283 11.33 -22.20 -12.29
CA THR A 283 11.35 -23.65 -12.11
C THR A 283 9.95 -24.27 -12.09
N GLU A 284 8.95 -23.46 -11.72
CA GLU A 284 7.54 -23.84 -11.65
C GLU A 284 6.69 -22.60 -11.86
N ALA A 285 5.55 -22.73 -12.53
CA ALA A 285 4.54 -21.67 -12.64
C ALA A 285 3.15 -22.30 -12.70
N VAL A 286 2.29 -21.94 -11.73
CA VAL A 286 0.93 -22.49 -11.56
C VAL A 286 -0.01 -21.40 -11.11
N VAL A 287 -1.18 -21.27 -11.74
CA VAL A 287 -2.26 -20.42 -11.25
C VAL A 287 -2.98 -21.13 -10.12
N GLU A 288 -3.01 -20.54 -8.92
CA GLU A 288 -3.65 -21.11 -7.73
C GLU A 288 -5.10 -20.67 -7.55
N ALA A 289 -5.43 -19.48 -8.05
CA ALA A 289 -6.78 -18.90 -7.98
C ALA A 289 -6.96 -17.83 -9.05
N SER A 290 -8.20 -17.47 -9.31
CA SER A 290 -8.55 -16.36 -10.21
C SER A 290 -9.66 -15.53 -9.60
N TYR A 291 -9.58 -14.23 -9.81
CA TYR A 291 -10.49 -13.25 -9.20
C TYR A 291 -11.02 -12.29 -10.25
N THR A 292 -12.15 -11.67 -9.95
CA THR A 292 -12.67 -10.56 -10.75
C THR A 292 -11.63 -9.43 -10.80
N ASP A 293 -11.45 -8.84 -11.96
CA ASP A 293 -10.71 -7.59 -12.07
C ASP A 293 -11.57 -6.45 -11.51
N TRP A 294 -11.08 -5.83 -10.45
CA TRP A 294 -11.74 -4.71 -9.80
C TRP A 294 -11.21 -3.35 -10.28
N GLU A 295 -10.44 -3.33 -11.38
CA GLU A 295 -9.82 -2.11 -11.91
C GLU A 295 -10.84 -0.98 -12.13
N TYR A 296 -12.06 -1.31 -12.55
CA TYR A 296 -13.14 -0.33 -12.74
C TYR A 296 -13.59 0.39 -11.46
N PHE A 297 -13.34 -0.19 -10.28
CA PHE A 297 -13.56 0.52 -9.02
C PHE A 297 -12.47 1.56 -8.73
N PHE A 298 -11.36 1.45 -9.45
CA PHE A 298 -10.25 2.38 -9.32
C PHE A 298 -10.40 3.57 -10.26
N GLU A 299 -11.25 3.48 -11.30
CA GLU A 299 -11.56 4.56 -12.23
C GLU A 299 -12.67 5.48 -11.69
#